data_2f1b50c9d43595fc5106c25eaddfe526
#
_entry.id   2f1b50c9d43595fc5106c25eaddfe526
#
_cell.length_a   1.000
_cell.length_b   1.000
_cell.length_c   1.000
_cell.angle_alpha   90.00
_cell.angle_beta   90.00
_cell.angle_gamma   90.00
#
_symmetry.space_group_name_H-M   'P 1'
#
loop_
_entity.id
_entity.type
_entity.pdbx_description
1 polymer ?
#
loop_
_entity_poly.entity_id
_entity_poly.type
_entity_poly.pdbx_seq_one_letter_code
_entity_poly.pdbx_strand_id
1 'polypeptide(L)'
;MSVTKHVRRSVSLPAPIAKQVDRMAKAQRLSDNRVLVELIELGIEARKQKEKAFFELAERFRSASDPNEAKRLGDELGRMVFGE
;
A
#
# COMPACT_ATOMS: atom_id res chain seq x y z
N MET A 1 -0.41 -28.59 -0.95
CA MET A 1 -1.31 -27.46 -1.15
C MET A 1 -1.81 -26.93 0.19
N SER A 2 -1.66 -25.64 0.40
CA SER A 2 -2.10 -25.07 1.65
C SER A 2 -3.59 -24.75 1.60
N VAL A 3 -4.27 -24.96 2.70
CA VAL A 3 -5.67 -24.62 2.85
C VAL A 3 -5.74 -23.27 3.54
N THR A 4 -6.35 -22.29 2.86
CA THR A 4 -6.49 -20.96 3.43
C THR A 4 -7.61 -20.97 4.46
N LYS A 5 -7.27 -20.64 5.68
CA LYS A 5 -8.23 -20.57 6.76
C LYS A 5 -8.87 -19.18 6.76
N HIS A 6 -10.19 -19.14 6.77
CA HIS A 6 -10.90 -17.87 6.78
C HIS A 6 -11.18 -17.43 8.20
N VAL A 7 -10.83 -16.19 8.50
CA VAL A 7 -11.10 -15.59 9.80
C VAL A 7 -12.09 -14.46 9.57
N ARG A 8 -13.20 -14.47 10.30
CA ARG A 8 -14.21 -13.43 10.14
C ARG A 8 -13.84 -12.20 10.93
N ARG A 9 -13.99 -11.04 10.30
CA ARG A 9 -13.83 -9.76 10.97
C ARG A 9 -14.87 -8.79 10.44
N SER A 10 -15.42 -7.99 11.35
CA SER A 10 -16.38 -6.96 10.99
C SER A 10 -15.65 -5.64 10.80
N VAL A 11 -16.00 -4.92 9.76
CA VAL A 11 -15.38 -3.64 9.43
C VAL A 11 -16.48 -2.64 9.11
N SER A 12 -16.38 -1.45 9.71
CA SER A 12 -17.25 -0.34 9.35
C SER A 12 -16.55 0.51 8.31
N LEU A 13 -17.24 0.79 7.21
CA LEU A 13 -16.68 1.58 6.12
C LEU A 13 -17.33 2.95 6.08
N PRO A 14 -16.54 4.02 5.87
CA PRO A 14 -17.12 5.32 5.57
C PRO A 14 -18.01 5.23 4.33
N ALA A 15 -19.09 5.97 4.32
CA ALA A 15 -20.06 5.90 3.23
C ALA A 15 -19.45 6.09 1.83
N PRO A 16 -18.54 7.05 1.60
CA PRO A 16 -17.94 7.19 0.28
C PRO A 16 -17.17 5.95 -0.16
N ILE A 17 -16.48 5.29 0.76
CA ILE A 17 -15.73 4.08 0.44
C ILE A 17 -16.68 2.93 0.16
N ALA A 18 -17.72 2.80 0.96
CA ALA A 18 -18.73 1.76 0.74
C ALA A 18 -19.37 1.88 -0.65
N LYS A 19 -19.65 3.11 -1.09
CA LYS A 19 -20.20 3.34 -2.42
C LYS A 19 -19.22 2.94 -3.53
N GLN A 20 -17.95 3.22 -3.35
CA GLN A 20 -16.94 2.83 -4.33
C GLN A 20 -16.83 1.32 -4.44
N VAL A 21 -16.84 0.63 -3.31
CA VAL A 21 -16.80 -0.83 -3.27
C VAL A 21 -18.01 -1.40 -4.01
N ASP A 22 -19.19 -0.84 -3.74
CA ASP A 22 -20.43 -1.29 -4.39
C ASP A 22 -20.36 -1.13 -5.91
N ARG A 23 -19.85 0.00 -6.39
CA ARG A 23 -19.68 0.22 -7.82
C ARG A 23 -18.72 -0.76 -8.46
N MET A 24 -17.60 -1.01 -7.78
CA MET A 24 -16.61 -1.97 -8.27
C MET A 24 -17.19 -3.37 -8.35
N ALA A 25 -17.93 -3.76 -7.31
CA ALA A 25 -18.55 -5.08 -7.27
C ALA A 25 -19.51 -5.26 -8.43
N LYS A 26 -20.36 -4.26 -8.68
CA LYS A 26 -21.31 -4.32 -9.77
C LYS A 26 -20.62 -4.36 -11.12
N ALA A 27 -19.58 -3.54 -11.31
CA ALA A 27 -18.86 -3.48 -12.58
C ALA A 27 -18.16 -4.80 -12.88
N GLN A 28 -17.64 -5.47 -11.87
CA GLN A 28 -16.90 -6.72 -12.03
C GLN A 28 -17.77 -7.95 -11.84
N ARG A 29 -19.03 -7.77 -11.49
CA ARG A 29 -19.97 -8.85 -11.20
C ARG A 29 -19.47 -9.75 -10.08
N LEU A 30 -18.91 -9.14 -9.05
CA LEU A 30 -18.45 -9.81 -7.86
C LEU A 30 -19.27 -9.37 -6.66
N SER A 31 -19.18 -10.13 -5.57
CA SER A 31 -19.80 -9.70 -4.34
C SER A 31 -18.98 -8.56 -3.71
N ASP A 32 -19.62 -7.76 -2.88
CA ASP A 32 -18.92 -6.69 -2.14
C ASP A 32 -17.79 -7.28 -1.31
N ASN A 33 -18.03 -8.41 -0.67
CA ASN A 33 -17.03 -9.05 0.16
C ASN A 33 -15.81 -9.47 -0.65
N ARG A 34 -16.01 -9.98 -1.86
CA ARG A 34 -14.91 -10.37 -2.73
C ARG A 34 -14.06 -9.17 -3.12
N VAL A 35 -14.72 -8.06 -3.45
CA VAL A 35 -14.03 -6.83 -3.80
C VAL A 35 -13.23 -6.32 -2.60
N LEU A 36 -13.81 -6.36 -1.41
CA LEU A 36 -13.10 -5.93 -0.21
C LEU A 36 -11.84 -6.76 0.02
N VAL A 37 -11.93 -8.07 -0.12
CA VAL A 37 -10.77 -8.96 0.05
C VAL A 37 -9.68 -8.60 -0.96
N GLU A 38 -10.06 -8.41 -2.23
CA GLU A 38 -9.08 -8.06 -3.27
C GLU A 38 -8.42 -6.73 -2.99
N LEU A 39 -9.20 -5.73 -2.57
CA LEU A 39 -8.64 -4.42 -2.26
C LEU A 39 -7.69 -4.48 -1.07
N ILE A 40 -8.01 -5.29 -0.06
CA ILE A 40 -7.14 -5.45 1.08
C ILE A 40 -5.83 -6.12 0.65
N GLU A 41 -5.91 -7.15 -0.18
CA GLU A 41 -4.71 -7.83 -0.68
C GLU A 41 -3.83 -6.87 -1.46
N LEU A 42 -4.43 -6.09 -2.35
CA LEU A 42 -3.70 -5.09 -3.12
C LEU A 42 -3.09 -4.02 -2.23
N GLY A 43 -3.83 -3.59 -1.21
CA GLY A 43 -3.34 -2.58 -0.27
C GLY A 43 -2.15 -3.08 0.54
N ILE A 44 -2.20 -4.32 0.99
CA ILE A 44 -1.09 -4.91 1.72
C ILE A 44 0.15 -4.98 0.83
N GLU A 45 -0.03 -5.42 -0.42
CA GLU A 45 1.09 -5.51 -1.34
C GLU A 45 1.67 -4.15 -1.67
N ALA A 46 0.80 -3.16 -1.89
CA ALA A 46 1.24 -1.80 -2.17
C ALA A 46 2.05 -1.23 -0.99
N ARG A 47 1.61 -1.49 0.23
CA ARG A 47 2.30 -1.03 1.41
C ARG A 47 3.66 -1.69 1.55
N LYS A 48 3.74 -3.00 1.28
CA LYS A 48 5.02 -3.72 1.32
C LYS A 48 6.00 -3.14 0.31
N GLN A 49 5.54 -2.84 -0.90
CA GLN A 49 6.40 -2.25 -1.92
C GLN A 49 6.87 -0.87 -1.52
N LYS A 50 6.01 -0.07 -0.92
CA LYS A 50 6.38 1.26 -0.45
C LYS A 50 7.45 1.18 0.65
N GLU A 51 7.28 0.26 1.60
CA GLU A 51 8.26 0.08 2.67
C GLU A 51 9.60 -0.38 2.11
N LYS A 52 9.58 -1.32 1.17
CA LYS A 52 10.79 -1.80 0.53
C LYS A 52 11.51 -0.67 -0.19
N ALA A 53 10.77 0.14 -0.93
CA ALA A 53 11.35 1.28 -1.64
C ALA A 53 11.98 2.28 -0.67
N PHE A 54 11.31 2.51 0.47
CA PHE A 54 11.84 3.40 1.48
C PHE A 54 13.16 2.88 2.04
N PHE A 55 13.22 1.60 2.42
CA PHE A 55 14.44 1.02 2.99
C PHE A 55 15.57 0.97 1.97
N GLU A 56 15.27 0.71 0.71
CA GLU A 56 16.27 0.74 -0.35
C GLU A 56 16.84 2.14 -0.53
N LEU A 57 15.98 3.14 -0.50
CA LEU A 57 16.40 4.52 -0.64
C LEU A 57 17.23 4.97 0.57
N ALA A 58 16.80 4.57 1.77
CA ALA A 58 17.55 4.88 2.99
C ALA A 58 18.95 4.26 2.96
N GLU A 59 19.06 3.03 2.44
CA GLU A 59 20.36 2.37 2.34
C GLU A 59 21.28 3.08 1.35
N ARG A 60 20.72 3.52 0.23
CA ARG A 60 21.46 4.30 -0.75
C ARG A 60 21.94 5.63 -0.16
N PHE A 61 21.06 6.29 0.60
CA PHE A 61 21.41 7.54 1.26
C PHE A 61 22.56 7.32 2.25
N ARG A 62 22.45 6.27 3.06
CA ARG A 62 23.45 5.97 4.08
C ARG A 62 24.82 5.66 3.47
N SER A 63 24.85 5.02 2.32
CA SER A 63 26.09 4.63 1.66
C SER A 63 26.59 5.63 0.62
N ALA A 64 25.87 6.74 0.40
CA ALA A 64 26.28 7.74 -0.55
C ALA A 64 27.53 8.44 -0.06
N SER A 65 28.54 8.54 -0.94
CA SER A 65 29.80 9.22 -0.64
C SER A 65 29.87 10.63 -1.24
N ASP A 66 29.05 10.88 -2.26
CA ASP A 66 29.00 12.20 -2.91
C ASP A 66 28.00 13.08 -2.17
N PRO A 67 28.44 14.27 -1.67
CA PRO A 67 27.51 15.16 -0.95
C PRO A 67 26.28 15.57 -1.75
N ASN A 68 26.41 15.76 -3.06
CA ASN A 68 25.28 16.14 -3.90
C ASN A 68 24.28 14.99 -4.02
N GLU A 69 24.75 13.76 -4.15
CA GLU A 69 23.89 12.60 -4.18
C GLU A 69 23.23 12.38 -2.83
N ALA A 70 23.98 12.55 -1.74
CA ALA A 70 23.43 12.40 -0.40
C ALA A 70 22.29 13.39 -0.17
N LYS A 71 22.46 14.63 -0.60
CA LYS A 71 21.42 15.63 -0.46
C LYS A 71 20.18 15.27 -1.26
N ARG A 72 20.35 14.83 -2.49
CA ARG A 72 19.21 14.44 -3.34
C ARG A 72 18.45 13.28 -2.73
N LEU A 73 19.18 12.26 -2.27
CA LEU A 73 18.55 11.09 -1.65
C LEU A 73 17.87 11.45 -0.34
N GLY A 74 18.46 12.35 0.44
CA GLY A 74 17.84 12.84 1.66
C GLY A 74 16.53 13.58 1.40
N ASP A 75 16.50 14.38 0.33
CA ASP A 75 15.28 15.08 -0.07
C ASP A 75 14.19 14.09 -0.48
N GLU A 76 14.55 13.04 -1.21
CA GLU A 76 13.58 12.00 -1.59
C GLU A 76 13.04 11.26 -0.36
N LEU A 77 13.91 10.93 0.59
CA LEU A 77 13.47 10.30 1.84
C LEU A 77 12.51 11.20 2.59
N GLY A 78 12.82 12.49 2.64
CA GLY A 78 11.95 13.45 3.31
C GLY A 78 10.57 13.48 2.69
N ARG A 79 10.49 13.44 1.37
CA ARG A 79 9.20 13.43 0.68
C ARG A 79 8.42 12.15 1.00
N MET A 80 9.09 11.01 1.08
CA MET A 80 8.40 9.76 1.40
C MET A 80 7.86 9.75 2.83
N VAL A 81 8.60 10.37 3.76
CA VAL A 81 8.19 10.40 5.17
C VAL A 81 7.09 11.45 5.38
N PHE A 82 7.22 12.63 4.78
CA PHE A 82 6.31 13.75 5.03
C PHE A 82 5.22 13.90 3.97
N GLY A 83 5.20 13.06 2.95
CA GLY A 83 4.10 13.01 2.01
C GLY A 83 4.06 14.13 0.98
N GLU A 84 5.18 14.72 0.70
CA GLU A 84 5.26 15.79 -0.33
C GLU A 84 5.67 15.28 -1.67
#